data_da8f0be855dc69f08eba8a27dda2bba6
#
_entry.id   da8f0be855dc69f08eba8a27dda2bba6
#
_cell.length_a   1.000
_cell.length_b   1.000
_cell.length_c   1.000
_cell.angle_alpha   90.00
_cell.angle_beta   90.00
_cell.angle_gamma   90.00
#
_symmetry.space_group_name_H-M   'P 1'
#
loop_
_entity.id
_entity.type
_entity.pdbx_description
1 polymer ?
#
loop_
_entity_poly.entity_id
_entity_poly.type
_entity_poly.pdbx_seq_one_letter_code
_entity_poly.pdbx_strand_id
1 'polypeptide(L)'
;MNWLTQAFPQPPSLRAAALAAGCAAFLAATPSGPAQAATETRSVAHFDEVVFAVAGDVRIEQGPRESLTLEAEPAVLRKITTEVRDRRLLIGLAPGRVETKQPIRMKLGVQTLRAFESRTAGEISIGPLRSDTLALVLAGSGSIRLERLDNARSLDVRITGAGDVAVGGGKVAAQQLAIAGIGTYSAPRLASERADVAIDGNGEVQLAASTTLAVRIGGVGNVRYHGDPAVTRSIRGIGSVEKE
;
A
#
# COMPACT_ATOMS: atom_id res chain seq x y z
N MET A 1 98.42 9.38 -22.36
CA MET A 1 98.68 7.99 -22.84
C MET A 1 97.36 7.41 -23.29
N ASN A 2 97.26 7.44 -24.62
CA ASN A 2 96.84 6.35 -25.48
C ASN A 2 95.42 5.89 -25.39
N TRP A 3 94.75 6.15 -26.45
CA TRP A 3 94.38 5.33 -27.60
C TRP A 3 93.03 4.66 -27.43
N LEU A 4 92.12 4.50 -28.27
CA LEU A 4 91.85 4.58 -29.74
C LEU A 4 90.34 4.39 -29.93
N THR A 5 89.74 5.21 -30.67
CA THR A 5 89.11 5.00 -32.00
C THR A 5 88.44 3.66 -32.21
N GLN A 6 87.19 3.69 -32.53
CA GLN A 6 86.55 3.02 -33.71
C GLN A 6 85.05 2.84 -33.39
N ALA A 7 84.17 3.01 -34.21
CA ALA A 7 83.92 3.37 -35.61
C ALA A 7 82.38 3.24 -35.77
N PHE A 8 81.81 4.18 -36.37
CA PHE A 8 80.43 4.07 -36.87
C PHE A 8 80.35 3.10 -38.04
N PRO A 9 79.22 2.54 -38.30
CA PRO A 9 78.61 2.73 -39.60
C PRO A 9 77.17 3.19 -39.52
N GLN A 10 76.89 4.07 -40.46
CA GLN A 10 75.60 4.68 -40.80
C GLN A 10 74.72 3.72 -41.69
N PRO A 11 73.51 4.16 -42.00
CA PRO A 11 72.33 3.33 -42.12
C PRO A 11 71.93 2.89 -43.53
N PRO A 12 70.83 2.26 -43.73
CA PRO A 12 70.06 2.45 -44.96
C PRO A 12 68.61 2.90 -44.72
N SER A 13 68.41 4.02 -45.30
CA SER A 13 67.24 4.50 -46.09
C SER A 13 65.84 3.92 -45.86
N LEU A 14 64.96 4.85 -45.51
CA LEU A 14 63.69 5.18 -46.14
C LEU A 14 62.80 4.11 -46.72
N ARG A 15 61.66 3.88 -46.05
CA ARG A 15 60.38 3.81 -46.75
C ARG A 15 59.27 4.39 -45.89
N ALA A 16 58.69 5.48 -46.39
CA ALA A 16 57.47 6.10 -45.87
C ALA A 16 56.30 5.10 -46.04
N ALA A 17 55.65 4.78 -44.96
CA ALA A 17 54.33 4.20 -44.98
C ALA A 17 53.41 5.13 -44.21
N ALA A 18 52.55 5.81 -44.93
CA ALA A 18 51.47 6.63 -44.39
C ALA A 18 50.47 5.67 -43.73
N LEU A 19 50.36 5.75 -42.40
CA LEU A 19 49.28 5.10 -41.64
C LEU A 19 48.21 6.16 -41.40
N ALA A 20 47.09 5.98 -42.12
CA ALA A 20 45.86 6.69 -41.91
C ALA A 20 45.38 6.43 -40.47
N ALA A 21 45.31 7.49 -39.66
CA ALA A 21 44.69 7.47 -38.36
C ALA A 21 43.16 7.41 -38.55
N GLY A 22 42.62 6.18 -38.53
CA GLY A 22 41.18 5.93 -38.42
C GLY A 22 40.75 6.24 -36.99
N CYS A 23 40.13 7.43 -36.78
CA CYS A 23 39.33 7.67 -35.55
C CYS A 23 38.13 6.74 -35.54
N ALA A 24 38.28 5.59 -34.93
CA ALA A 24 37.15 4.78 -34.53
C ALA A 24 36.47 5.48 -33.34
N ALA A 25 35.42 6.27 -33.63
CA ALA A 25 34.50 6.75 -32.62
C ALA A 25 33.78 5.51 -32.04
N PHE A 26 34.25 5.04 -30.90
CA PHE A 26 33.47 4.13 -30.04
C PHE A 26 32.25 4.91 -29.54
N LEU A 27 31.12 4.79 -30.26
CA LEU A 27 29.83 5.07 -29.66
C LEU A 27 29.65 4.02 -28.55
N ALA A 28 29.92 4.45 -27.31
CA ALA A 28 29.48 3.72 -26.14
C ALA A 28 27.94 3.76 -26.15
N ALA A 29 27.32 2.75 -26.72
CA ALA A 29 25.91 2.50 -26.51
C ALA A 29 25.73 2.23 -25.02
N THR A 30 25.25 3.22 -24.29
CA THR A 30 24.76 3.03 -22.94
C THR A 30 23.62 2.02 -23.03
N PRO A 31 23.71 0.86 -22.37
CA PRO A 31 22.58 -0.06 -22.35
C PRO A 31 21.43 0.66 -21.61
N SER A 32 20.42 1.06 -22.36
CA SER A 32 19.11 1.41 -21.80
C SER A 32 18.46 0.10 -21.34
N GLY A 33 18.97 -0.44 -20.25
CA GLY A 33 18.31 -1.54 -19.56
C GLY A 33 16.91 -1.08 -19.11
N PRO A 34 15.93 -2.00 -19.05
CA PRO A 34 14.63 -1.68 -18.48
C PRO A 34 14.85 -1.05 -17.10
N ALA A 35 14.16 0.03 -16.82
CA ALA A 35 14.26 0.71 -15.53
C ALA A 35 13.93 -0.31 -14.43
N GLN A 36 14.94 -0.78 -13.72
CA GLN A 36 14.77 -1.72 -12.63
C GLN A 36 14.16 -0.99 -11.45
N ALA A 37 13.24 -1.65 -10.74
CA ALA A 37 12.73 -1.14 -9.48
C ALA A 37 13.90 -1.00 -8.49
N ALA A 38 13.96 0.13 -7.82
CA ALA A 38 14.89 0.37 -6.74
C ALA A 38 14.15 0.30 -5.40
N THR A 39 14.89 -0.10 -4.38
CA THR A 39 14.37 -0.17 -3.01
C THR A 39 14.97 0.97 -2.19
N GLU A 40 14.11 1.71 -1.49
CA GLU A 40 14.49 2.81 -0.60
C GLU A 40 13.87 2.60 0.77
N THR A 41 14.68 2.67 1.82
CA THR A 41 14.18 2.63 3.20
C THR A 41 14.15 4.05 3.76
N ARG A 42 13.01 4.44 4.33
CA ARG A 42 12.81 5.75 4.96
C ARG A 42 12.65 5.62 6.45
N SER A 43 13.29 6.52 7.18
CA SER A 43 13.12 6.63 8.62
C SER A 43 11.77 7.28 8.91
N VAL A 44 10.90 6.55 9.56
CA VAL A 44 9.59 7.00 10.05
C VAL A 44 9.44 6.56 11.50
N ALA A 45 8.87 7.38 12.34
CA ALA A 45 8.71 7.06 13.75
C ALA A 45 7.56 7.84 14.41
N HIS A 46 7.04 7.31 15.52
CA HIS A 46 6.04 7.95 16.39
C HIS A 46 4.70 8.21 15.70
N PHE A 47 4.17 7.20 15.00
CA PHE A 47 2.85 7.28 14.39
C PHE A 47 2.00 6.06 14.77
N ASP A 48 0.70 6.24 14.79
CA ASP A 48 -0.29 5.18 14.97
C ASP A 48 -1.46 5.34 13.98
N GLU A 49 -1.41 6.35 13.13
CA GLU A 49 -2.33 6.57 12.04
C GLU A 49 -1.57 6.66 10.71
N VAL A 50 -2.15 6.14 9.64
CA VAL A 50 -1.55 6.15 8.30
C VAL A 50 -2.56 6.65 7.28
N VAL A 51 -2.15 7.61 6.47
CA VAL A 51 -2.90 8.07 5.29
C VAL A 51 -2.09 7.75 4.05
N PHE A 52 -2.65 6.92 3.20
CA PHE A 52 -2.05 6.44 1.98
C PHE A 52 -2.69 7.10 0.77
N ALA A 53 -1.93 7.93 0.07
CA ALA A 53 -2.37 8.72 -1.08
C ALA A 53 -1.49 8.48 -2.32
N VAL A 54 -0.98 7.27 -2.48
CA VAL A 54 -0.17 6.82 -3.63
C VAL A 54 -0.82 5.58 -4.22
N ALA A 55 -1.03 5.55 -5.53
CA ALA A 55 -1.52 4.34 -6.18
C ALA A 55 -0.43 3.25 -6.13
N GLY A 56 -0.74 2.10 -5.49
CA GLY A 56 0.20 1.01 -5.30
C GLY A 56 -0.22 0.07 -4.18
N ASP A 57 0.59 -0.97 -3.97
CA ASP A 57 0.31 -2.00 -2.99
C ASP A 57 1.06 -1.76 -1.69
N VAL A 58 0.37 -1.97 -0.58
CA VAL A 58 0.93 -1.78 0.76
C VAL A 58 0.79 -3.05 1.58
N ARG A 59 1.89 -3.48 2.16
CA ARG A 59 1.90 -4.54 3.17
C ARG A 59 2.24 -3.93 4.53
N ILE A 60 1.36 -4.11 5.50
CA ILE A 60 1.51 -3.60 6.86
C ILE A 60 1.72 -4.78 7.80
N GLU A 61 2.76 -4.71 8.61
CA GLU A 61 3.09 -5.72 9.61
C GLU A 61 3.30 -5.07 10.98
N GLN A 62 2.64 -5.60 12.01
CA GLN A 62 2.86 -5.12 13.38
C GLN A 62 4.12 -5.76 13.95
N GLY A 63 4.99 -4.95 14.52
CA GLY A 63 6.26 -5.40 15.09
C GLY A 63 6.85 -4.39 16.09
N PRO A 64 8.02 -4.69 16.64
CA PRO A 64 8.64 -3.85 17.67
C PRO A 64 9.22 -2.55 17.14
N ARG A 65 9.30 -2.37 15.82
CA ARG A 65 9.92 -1.19 15.19
C ARG A 65 9.04 -0.66 14.07
N GLU A 66 9.00 0.66 13.97
CA GLU A 66 8.42 1.36 12.84
C GLU A 66 9.44 1.41 11.69
N SER A 67 8.99 1.13 10.49
CA SER A 67 9.85 1.12 9.31
C SER A 67 9.03 1.33 8.04
N LEU A 68 9.60 1.97 7.03
CA LEU A 68 8.98 2.13 5.72
C LEU A 68 10.01 1.78 4.64
N THR A 69 9.69 0.78 3.84
CA THR A 69 10.46 0.39 2.65
C THR A 69 9.60 0.59 1.41
N LEU A 70 10.13 1.31 0.44
CA LEU A 70 9.49 1.63 -0.83
C LEU A 70 10.22 0.90 -1.95
N GLU A 71 9.48 0.29 -2.85
CA GLU A 71 9.99 -0.35 -4.07
C GLU A 71 9.26 0.25 -5.27
N ALA A 72 9.97 0.99 -6.11
CA ALA A 72 9.44 1.61 -7.32
C ALA A 72 10.58 2.01 -8.26
N GLU A 73 10.24 2.54 -9.43
CA GLU A 73 11.23 3.16 -10.32
C GLU A 73 11.93 4.35 -9.63
N PRO A 74 13.24 4.57 -9.83
CA PRO A 74 13.99 5.65 -9.16
C PRO A 74 13.39 7.05 -9.36
N ALA A 75 12.77 7.29 -10.52
CA ALA A 75 12.08 8.54 -10.81
C ALA A 75 10.83 8.73 -9.96
N VAL A 76 10.12 7.65 -9.65
CA VAL A 76 8.91 7.64 -8.82
C VAL A 76 9.28 7.78 -7.34
N LEU A 77 10.32 7.07 -6.86
CA LEU A 77 10.78 7.15 -5.46
C LEU A 77 11.08 8.60 -5.05
N ARG A 78 11.69 9.40 -5.94
CA ARG A 78 11.96 10.81 -5.67
C ARG A 78 10.71 11.68 -5.54
N LYS A 79 9.58 11.25 -6.07
CA LYS A 79 8.30 11.95 -5.99
C LYS A 79 7.42 11.50 -4.84
N ILE A 80 7.67 10.33 -4.27
CA ILE A 80 6.93 9.88 -3.09
C ILE A 80 7.36 10.73 -1.90
N THR A 81 6.40 11.35 -1.25
CA THR A 81 6.59 12.13 -0.03
C THR A 81 6.16 11.31 1.18
N THR A 82 6.89 11.43 2.27
CA THR A 82 6.57 10.80 3.55
C THR A 82 6.76 11.82 4.65
N GLU A 83 5.73 12.03 5.44
CA GLU A 83 5.74 13.00 6.52
C GLU A 83 4.97 12.45 7.72
N VAL A 84 5.50 12.65 8.93
CA VAL A 84 4.79 12.35 10.17
C VAL A 84 4.39 13.66 10.84
N ARG A 85 3.08 13.87 10.99
CA ARG A 85 2.48 14.99 11.74
C ARG A 85 1.42 14.48 12.69
N ASP A 86 1.44 14.92 13.92
CA ASP A 86 0.44 14.60 14.94
C ASP A 86 0.16 13.09 15.04
N ARG A 87 1.22 12.27 15.07
CA ARG A 87 1.17 10.81 15.09
C ARG A 87 0.56 10.17 13.82
N ARG A 88 0.41 10.94 12.75
CA ARG A 88 -0.13 10.47 11.47
C ARG A 88 0.97 10.44 10.42
N LEU A 89 1.24 9.28 9.85
CA LEU A 89 2.12 9.10 8.71
C LEU A 89 1.35 9.38 7.41
N LEU A 90 1.78 10.41 6.70
CA LEU A 90 1.23 10.79 5.40
C LEU A 90 2.18 10.27 4.32
N ILE A 91 1.70 9.38 3.46
CA ILE A 91 2.43 8.89 2.29
C ILE A 91 1.71 9.41 1.05
N GLY A 92 2.36 10.29 0.31
CA GLY A 92 1.76 10.98 -0.82
C GLY A 92 2.73 11.12 -2.00
N LEU A 93 2.30 11.86 -3.01
CA LEU A 93 3.11 12.21 -4.17
C LEU A 93 3.30 13.73 -4.24
N ALA A 94 4.51 14.16 -4.54
CA ALA A 94 4.78 15.55 -4.89
C ALA A 94 3.94 15.95 -6.13
N PRO A 95 3.56 17.24 -6.25
CA PRO A 95 2.80 17.72 -7.40
C PRO A 95 3.49 17.39 -8.73
N GLY A 96 2.68 17.04 -9.73
CA GLY A 96 3.10 16.72 -11.08
C GLY A 96 2.71 15.32 -11.54
N ARG A 97 2.85 15.08 -12.85
CA ARG A 97 2.52 13.80 -13.46
C ARG A 97 3.54 12.73 -13.05
N VAL A 98 3.05 11.61 -12.57
CA VAL A 98 3.85 10.41 -12.30
C VAL A 98 3.39 9.33 -13.26
N GLU A 99 4.29 8.90 -14.12
CA GLU A 99 4.10 7.74 -14.98
C GLU A 99 5.04 6.64 -14.49
N THR A 100 4.52 5.46 -14.30
CA THR A 100 5.30 4.29 -13.93
C THR A 100 4.86 3.09 -14.77
N LYS A 101 5.84 2.28 -15.16
CA LYS A 101 5.60 1.01 -15.84
C LYS A 101 5.60 -0.17 -14.87
N GLN A 102 6.03 0.08 -13.64
CA GLN A 102 6.11 -0.94 -12.60
C GLN A 102 5.21 -0.58 -11.41
N PRO A 103 4.61 -1.57 -10.75
CA PRO A 103 3.81 -1.34 -9.57
C PRO A 103 4.67 -0.74 -8.45
N ILE A 104 4.10 0.22 -7.73
CA ILE A 104 4.70 0.75 -6.51
C ILE A 104 4.33 -0.19 -5.37
N ARG A 105 5.32 -0.73 -4.67
CA ARG A 105 5.12 -1.59 -3.51
C ARG A 105 5.71 -0.96 -2.28
N MET A 106 5.02 -1.12 -1.16
CA MET A 106 5.45 -0.59 0.12
C MET A 106 5.31 -1.64 1.21
N LYS A 107 6.33 -1.69 2.08
CA LYS A 107 6.27 -2.47 3.32
C LYS A 107 6.36 -1.50 4.48
N LEU A 108 5.36 -1.54 5.35
CA LEU A 108 5.23 -0.67 6.51
C LEU A 108 5.24 -1.50 7.78
N GLY A 109 6.26 -1.32 8.61
CA GLY A 109 6.29 -1.82 9.98
C GLY A 109 5.64 -0.82 10.92
N VAL A 110 4.73 -1.28 11.79
CA VAL A 110 4.04 -0.44 12.77
C VAL A 110 4.15 -1.06 14.15
N GLN A 111 4.31 -0.25 15.19
CA GLN A 111 4.19 -0.72 16.59
C GLN A 111 2.72 -0.81 17.00
N THR A 112 1.96 0.19 16.64
CA THR A 112 0.51 0.29 16.88
C THR A 112 -0.14 0.88 15.64
N LEU A 113 -1.33 0.40 15.28
CA LEU A 113 -2.13 0.99 14.21
C LEU A 113 -3.54 1.23 14.75
N ARG A 114 -3.95 2.50 14.80
CA ARG A 114 -5.28 2.94 15.24
C ARG A 114 -6.17 3.38 14.09
N ALA A 115 -5.56 3.87 13.02
CA ALA A 115 -6.30 4.27 11.83
C ALA A 115 -5.47 4.05 10.56
N PHE A 116 -6.13 3.58 9.51
CA PHE A 116 -5.59 3.50 8.16
C PHE A 116 -6.59 4.05 7.16
N GLU A 117 -6.17 4.99 6.36
CA GLU A 117 -6.98 5.60 5.30
C GLU A 117 -6.30 5.41 3.94
N SER A 118 -6.99 4.77 2.99
CA SER A 118 -6.59 4.69 1.59
C SER A 118 -7.39 5.68 0.75
N ARG A 119 -6.70 6.59 0.08
CA ARG A 119 -7.31 7.62 -0.79
C ARG A 119 -7.18 7.33 -2.27
N THR A 120 -6.46 6.28 -2.64
CA THR A 120 -6.11 5.96 -4.03
C THR A 120 -6.40 4.51 -4.36
N ALA A 121 -6.03 4.09 -5.57
CA ALA A 121 -6.15 2.70 -6.00
C ALA A 121 -4.97 1.87 -5.46
N GLY A 122 -5.24 0.63 -5.06
CA GLY A 122 -4.22 -0.32 -4.63
C GLY A 122 -4.75 -1.45 -3.76
N GLU A 123 -3.90 -2.43 -3.53
CA GLU A 123 -4.17 -3.53 -2.61
C GLU A 123 -3.42 -3.31 -1.29
N ILE A 124 -4.18 -3.27 -0.21
CA ILE A 124 -3.63 -3.10 1.14
C ILE A 124 -3.79 -4.42 1.90
N SER A 125 -2.66 -5.01 2.25
CA SER A 125 -2.58 -6.21 3.07
C SER A 125 -2.07 -5.87 4.46
N ILE A 126 -2.88 -6.10 5.48
CA ILE A 126 -2.53 -5.88 6.88
C ILE A 126 -2.45 -7.25 7.55
N GLY A 127 -1.30 -7.58 8.09
CA GLY A 127 -1.08 -8.80 8.89
C GLY A 127 -1.91 -8.82 10.18
N PRO A 128 -1.68 -9.81 11.06
CA PRO A 128 -2.36 -9.85 12.34
C PRO A 128 -2.08 -8.59 13.17
N LEU A 129 -3.15 -7.97 13.69
CA LEU A 129 -3.07 -6.77 14.51
C LEU A 129 -3.62 -7.00 15.92
N ARG A 130 -2.97 -6.35 16.88
CA ARG A 130 -3.48 -6.11 18.22
C ARG A 130 -3.62 -4.62 18.40
N SER A 131 -4.84 -4.14 18.45
CA SER A 131 -5.16 -2.73 18.64
C SER A 131 -6.44 -2.61 19.43
N ASP A 132 -6.46 -1.69 20.35
CA ASP A 132 -7.63 -1.43 21.19
C ASP A 132 -8.80 -0.83 20.36
N THR A 133 -8.46 0.01 19.41
CA THR A 133 -9.41 0.58 18.45
C THR A 133 -8.76 0.61 17.07
N LEU A 134 -9.51 0.27 16.03
CA LEU A 134 -9.03 0.34 14.66
C LEU A 134 -10.08 1.01 13.77
N ALA A 135 -9.65 2.02 13.02
CA ALA A 135 -10.44 2.63 11.96
C ALA A 135 -9.82 2.31 10.60
N LEU A 136 -10.62 1.79 9.67
CA LEU A 136 -10.24 1.52 8.29
C LEU A 136 -11.10 2.36 7.35
N VAL A 137 -10.50 3.21 6.56
CA VAL A 137 -11.20 4.08 5.61
C VAL A 137 -10.73 3.79 4.20
N LEU A 138 -11.64 3.36 3.35
CA LEU A 138 -11.42 3.19 1.92
C LEU A 138 -12.14 4.32 1.17
N ALA A 139 -11.42 5.40 0.89
CA ALA A 139 -11.92 6.55 0.15
C ALA A 139 -11.57 6.49 -1.34
N GLY A 140 -10.55 5.73 -1.71
CA GLY A 140 -10.14 5.47 -3.10
C GLY A 140 -10.82 4.25 -3.70
N SER A 141 -10.12 3.61 -4.63
CA SER A 141 -10.51 2.34 -5.25
C SER A 141 -9.53 1.25 -4.85
N GLY A 142 -9.99 0.02 -4.64
CA GLY A 142 -9.08 -1.08 -4.32
C GLY A 142 -9.58 -1.95 -3.18
N SER A 143 -8.66 -2.58 -2.46
CA SER A 143 -9.04 -3.50 -1.38
C SER A 143 -8.18 -3.31 -0.12
N ILE A 144 -8.81 -3.50 1.03
CA ILE A 144 -8.12 -3.61 2.33
C ILE A 144 -8.39 -5.00 2.87
N ARG A 145 -7.33 -5.78 3.08
CA ARG A 145 -7.40 -7.10 3.72
C ARG A 145 -6.66 -7.08 5.04
N LEU A 146 -7.37 -7.23 6.13
CA LEU A 146 -6.83 -7.45 7.46
C LEU A 146 -6.88 -8.94 7.78
N GLU A 147 -5.74 -9.55 8.02
CA GLU A 147 -5.67 -10.98 8.28
C GLU A 147 -6.38 -11.35 9.59
N ARG A 148 -6.12 -10.60 10.66
CA ARG A 148 -6.69 -10.87 11.98
C ARG A 148 -6.68 -9.63 12.87
N LEU A 149 -7.76 -9.43 13.63
CA LEU A 149 -7.84 -8.38 14.66
C LEU A 149 -8.15 -9.01 16.02
N ASP A 150 -7.21 -8.93 16.93
CA ASP A 150 -7.36 -9.53 18.25
C ASP A 150 -7.58 -8.49 19.34
N ASN A 151 -8.60 -8.78 20.21
CA ASN A 151 -8.88 -8.04 21.44
C ASN A 151 -9.17 -6.54 21.27
N ALA A 152 -9.75 -6.15 20.16
CA ALA A 152 -10.15 -4.76 19.96
C ALA A 152 -11.50 -4.46 20.66
N ARG A 153 -11.61 -3.26 21.17
CA ARG A 153 -12.90 -2.73 21.68
C ARG A 153 -13.80 -2.31 20.52
N SER A 154 -13.21 -1.72 19.48
CA SER A 154 -13.97 -1.27 18.31
C SER A 154 -13.19 -1.42 17.00
N LEU A 155 -13.93 -1.79 15.97
CA LEU A 155 -13.54 -1.69 14.58
C LEU A 155 -14.52 -0.75 13.87
N ASP A 156 -14.02 0.34 13.33
CA ASP A 156 -14.79 1.29 12.50
C ASP A 156 -14.34 1.16 11.05
N VAL A 157 -15.26 0.86 10.14
CA VAL A 157 -14.96 0.71 8.71
C VAL A 157 -15.82 1.66 7.91
N ARG A 158 -15.18 2.46 7.06
CA ARG A 158 -15.86 3.38 6.13
C ARG A 158 -15.43 3.12 4.70
N ILE A 159 -16.39 2.87 3.82
CA ILE A 159 -16.19 2.74 2.38
C ILE A 159 -16.94 3.89 1.71
N THR A 160 -16.20 4.92 1.31
CA THR A 160 -16.73 6.10 0.60
C THR A 160 -16.35 6.08 -0.88
N GLY A 161 -15.35 5.29 -1.25
CA GLY A 161 -14.90 5.05 -2.61
C GLY A 161 -15.55 3.82 -3.26
N ALA A 162 -14.75 3.08 -4.04
CA ALA A 162 -15.18 1.85 -4.70
C ALA A 162 -14.22 0.70 -4.36
N GLY A 163 -14.70 -0.34 -3.69
CA GLY A 163 -13.85 -1.50 -3.37
C GLY A 163 -14.24 -2.27 -2.13
N ASP A 164 -13.36 -3.15 -1.71
CA ASP A 164 -13.67 -4.19 -0.74
C ASP A 164 -12.81 -4.07 0.53
N VAL A 165 -13.45 -4.33 1.67
CA VAL A 165 -12.74 -4.48 2.94
C VAL A 165 -13.03 -5.87 3.51
N ALA A 166 -11.99 -6.64 3.74
CA ALA A 166 -12.11 -7.98 4.31
C ALA A 166 -11.32 -8.12 5.61
N VAL A 167 -11.94 -8.77 6.61
CA VAL A 167 -11.28 -9.13 7.87
C VAL A 167 -11.34 -10.64 8.05
N GLY A 168 -10.17 -11.27 8.05
CA GLY A 168 -10.04 -12.72 8.05
C GLY A 168 -10.50 -13.40 9.33
N GLY A 169 -10.48 -12.70 10.48
CA GLY A 169 -10.98 -13.22 11.75
C GLY A 169 -10.50 -12.44 12.95
N GLY A 170 -10.75 -12.99 14.14
CA GLY A 170 -10.36 -12.38 15.41
C GLY A 170 -11.55 -12.13 16.33
N LYS A 171 -11.40 -11.15 17.24
CA LYS A 171 -12.47 -10.77 18.18
C LYS A 171 -12.47 -9.27 18.43
N VAL A 172 -13.67 -8.69 18.40
CA VAL A 172 -13.91 -7.27 18.68
C VAL A 172 -15.20 -7.12 19.52
N ALA A 173 -15.28 -6.13 20.39
CA ALA A 173 -16.53 -5.93 21.13
C ALA A 173 -17.60 -5.24 20.25
N ALA A 174 -17.21 -4.29 19.42
CA ALA A 174 -18.15 -3.61 18.53
C ALA A 174 -17.57 -3.41 17.12
N GLN A 175 -18.41 -3.63 16.10
CA GLN A 175 -18.15 -3.27 14.71
C GLN A 175 -19.07 -2.12 14.30
N GLN A 176 -18.51 -1.09 13.67
CA GLN A 176 -19.26 -0.01 13.04
C GLN A 176 -18.89 0.04 11.56
N LEU A 177 -19.89 -0.05 10.69
CA LEU A 177 -19.68 -0.09 9.25
C LEU A 177 -20.54 0.98 8.57
N ALA A 178 -19.93 1.79 7.72
CA ALA A 178 -20.63 2.74 6.86
C ALA A 178 -20.18 2.58 5.40
N ILE A 179 -21.12 2.30 4.50
CA ILE A 179 -20.89 2.24 3.05
C ILE A 179 -21.69 3.36 2.38
N ALA A 180 -21.00 4.41 1.98
CA ALA A 180 -21.57 5.53 1.23
C ALA A 180 -21.21 5.46 -0.27
N GLY A 181 -20.17 4.71 -0.64
CA GLY A 181 -19.74 4.42 -2.00
C GLY A 181 -20.29 3.12 -2.55
N ILE A 182 -19.46 2.39 -3.27
CA ILE A 182 -19.75 1.05 -3.80
C ILE A 182 -18.76 0.07 -3.23
N GLY A 183 -19.22 -0.98 -2.53
CA GLY A 183 -18.25 -1.93 -1.99
C GLY A 183 -18.80 -3.07 -1.17
N THR A 184 -17.90 -3.99 -0.87
CA THR A 184 -18.15 -5.17 -0.06
C THR A 184 -17.41 -5.10 1.27
N TYR A 185 -18.09 -5.45 2.34
CA TYR A 185 -17.46 -5.74 3.61
C TYR A 185 -17.65 -7.21 3.96
N SER A 186 -16.55 -7.93 4.16
CA SER A 186 -16.56 -9.35 4.48
C SER A 186 -15.76 -9.66 5.75
N ALA A 187 -16.45 -9.99 6.83
CA ALA A 187 -15.87 -10.36 8.11
C ALA A 187 -16.64 -11.50 8.82
N PRO A 188 -16.97 -12.62 8.14
CA PRO A 188 -17.82 -13.68 8.73
C PRO A 188 -17.16 -14.40 9.90
N ARG A 189 -15.83 -14.35 10.02
CA ARG A 189 -15.07 -15.00 11.09
C ARG A 189 -14.54 -14.04 12.15
N LEU A 190 -14.88 -12.75 12.05
CA LEU A 190 -14.58 -11.77 13.10
C LEU A 190 -15.71 -11.80 14.13
N ALA A 191 -15.48 -12.46 15.25
CA ALA A 191 -16.47 -12.54 16.33
C ALA A 191 -16.68 -11.13 16.93
N SER A 192 -17.92 -10.65 16.92
CA SER A 192 -18.30 -9.39 17.59
C SER A 192 -19.48 -9.58 18.52
N GLU A 193 -19.59 -8.72 19.53
CA GLU A 193 -20.78 -8.66 20.41
C GLU A 193 -21.84 -7.78 19.75
N ARG A 194 -21.46 -6.64 19.25
CA ARG A 194 -22.34 -5.65 18.62
C ARG A 194 -21.89 -5.30 17.22
N ALA A 195 -22.85 -5.09 16.34
CA ALA A 195 -22.59 -4.58 15.01
C ALA A 195 -23.62 -3.53 14.61
N ASP A 196 -23.13 -2.40 14.09
CA ASP A 196 -23.91 -1.32 13.50
C ASP A 196 -23.53 -1.17 12.04
N VAL A 197 -24.51 -1.29 11.13
CA VAL A 197 -24.32 -1.24 9.69
C VAL A 197 -25.17 -0.14 9.08
N ALA A 198 -24.55 0.75 8.32
CA ALA A 198 -25.23 1.78 7.55
C ALA A 198 -24.82 1.67 6.07
N ILE A 199 -25.77 1.50 5.16
CA ILE A 199 -25.56 1.44 3.71
C ILE A 199 -26.39 2.54 3.06
N ASP A 200 -25.71 3.63 2.69
CA ASP A 200 -26.32 4.75 1.96
C ASP A 200 -25.97 4.69 0.45
N GLY A 201 -24.94 3.95 0.07
CA GLY A 201 -24.49 3.67 -1.28
C GLY A 201 -25.00 2.34 -1.82
N ASN A 202 -24.12 1.60 -2.48
CA ASN A 202 -24.37 0.25 -2.98
C ASN A 202 -23.40 -0.72 -2.28
N GLY A 203 -23.90 -1.62 -1.41
CA GLY A 203 -23.05 -2.42 -0.58
C GLY A 203 -23.52 -3.84 -0.31
N GLU A 204 -22.56 -4.75 -0.22
CA GLU A 204 -22.75 -6.10 0.30
C GLU A 204 -21.98 -6.27 1.61
N VAL A 205 -22.65 -6.80 2.63
CA VAL A 205 -22.07 -6.94 3.96
C VAL A 205 -22.23 -8.36 4.46
N GLN A 206 -21.13 -8.93 4.93
CA GLN A 206 -21.12 -10.23 5.63
C GLN A 206 -20.35 -10.08 6.94
N LEU A 207 -20.98 -10.39 8.06
CA LEU A 207 -20.40 -10.22 9.39
C LEU A 207 -20.92 -11.27 10.39
N ALA A 208 -20.31 -11.31 11.57
CA ALA A 208 -20.82 -12.08 12.70
C ALA A 208 -21.10 -11.17 13.90
N ALA A 209 -22.26 -11.33 14.54
CA ALA A 209 -22.63 -10.63 15.77
C ALA A 209 -23.37 -11.56 16.72
N SER A 210 -23.12 -11.40 18.03
CA SER A 210 -23.73 -12.32 19.02
C SER A 210 -24.81 -11.71 19.89
N THR A 211 -24.77 -10.40 20.09
CA THR A 211 -25.68 -9.71 21.04
C THR A 211 -26.66 -8.78 20.33
N THR A 212 -26.17 -7.85 19.54
CA THR A 212 -27.02 -6.88 18.81
C THR A 212 -26.51 -6.62 17.41
N LEU A 213 -27.46 -6.48 16.48
CA LEU A 213 -27.20 -6.08 15.11
C LEU A 213 -28.19 -4.99 14.71
N ALA A 214 -27.69 -3.77 14.48
CA ALA A 214 -28.50 -2.69 13.96
C ALA A 214 -28.14 -2.44 12.49
N VAL A 215 -29.13 -2.47 11.59
CA VAL A 215 -28.91 -2.29 10.14
C VAL A 215 -29.79 -1.18 9.62
N ARG A 216 -29.18 -0.22 8.90
CA ARG A 216 -29.87 0.82 8.16
C ARG A 216 -29.46 0.75 6.69
N ILE A 217 -30.44 0.65 5.80
CA ILE A 217 -30.21 0.65 4.34
C ILE A 217 -31.00 1.82 3.75
N GLY A 218 -30.29 2.89 3.35
CA GLY A 218 -30.81 4.04 2.66
C GLY A 218 -30.66 3.91 1.14
N GLY A 219 -29.61 3.23 0.69
CA GLY A 219 -29.29 2.94 -0.72
C GLY A 219 -29.72 1.56 -1.18
N VAL A 220 -28.80 0.82 -1.79
CA VAL A 220 -28.99 -0.56 -2.26
C VAL A 220 -28.00 -1.47 -1.51
N GLY A 221 -28.49 -2.53 -0.85
CA GLY A 221 -27.56 -3.41 -0.17
C GLY A 221 -28.14 -4.63 0.50
N ASN A 222 -27.31 -5.65 0.64
CA ASN A 222 -27.66 -6.87 1.31
C ASN A 222 -26.73 -7.12 2.49
N VAL A 223 -27.29 -7.50 3.62
CA VAL A 223 -26.55 -7.83 4.83
C VAL A 223 -26.81 -9.29 5.20
N ARG A 224 -25.75 -10.09 5.19
CA ARG A 224 -25.76 -11.46 5.70
C ARG A 224 -25.01 -11.53 7.02
N TYR A 225 -25.55 -12.21 7.99
CA TYR A 225 -24.94 -12.29 9.30
C TYR A 225 -24.98 -13.69 9.92
N HIS A 226 -23.94 -13.97 10.68
CA HIS A 226 -23.85 -15.19 11.52
C HIS A 226 -24.09 -14.83 12.99
N GLY A 227 -24.63 -15.78 13.75
CA GLY A 227 -24.92 -15.65 15.17
C GLY A 227 -26.42 -15.45 15.47
N ASP A 228 -26.73 -15.13 16.73
CA ASP A 228 -28.10 -14.94 17.22
C ASP A 228 -28.28 -13.57 17.92
N PRO A 229 -27.96 -12.46 17.25
CA PRO A 229 -28.14 -11.12 17.82
C PRO A 229 -29.62 -10.72 17.85
N ALA A 230 -29.97 -9.80 18.75
CA ALA A 230 -31.20 -9.03 18.63
C ALA A 230 -31.06 -8.08 17.42
N VAL A 231 -31.86 -8.31 16.35
CA VAL A 231 -31.75 -7.56 15.10
C VAL A 231 -32.75 -6.43 15.04
N THR A 232 -32.24 -5.21 14.81
CA THR A 232 -33.04 -4.04 14.48
C THR A 232 -32.71 -3.61 13.05
N ARG A 233 -33.72 -3.46 12.20
CA ARG A 233 -33.55 -3.11 10.78
C ARG A 233 -34.43 -1.96 10.37
N SER A 234 -33.86 -1.03 9.58
CA SER A 234 -34.57 0.08 8.96
C SER A 234 -34.14 0.17 7.49
N ILE A 235 -35.00 -0.29 6.60
CA ILE A 235 -34.74 -0.33 5.15
C ILE A 235 -35.65 0.70 4.49
N ARG A 236 -35.06 1.77 3.96
CA ARG A 236 -35.74 2.79 3.17
C ARG A 236 -35.41 2.66 1.69
N GLY A 237 -34.27 2.06 1.37
CA GLY A 237 -33.81 1.74 0.02
C GLY A 237 -34.23 0.34 -0.44
N ILE A 238 -33.35 -0.33 -1.18
CA ILE A 238 -33.57 -1.68 -1.72
C ILE A 238 -32.55 -2.62 -1.07
N GLY A 239 -33.02 -3.74 -0.49
CA GLY A 239 -32.10 -4.72 0.06
C GLY A 239 -32.72 -5.70 1.04
N SER A 240 -31.89 -6.60 1.56
CA SER A 240 -32.26 -7.63 2.52
C SER A 240 -31.31 -7.69 3.72
N VAL A 241 -31.81 -8.26 4.82
CA VAL A 241 -31.03 -8.62 6.00
C VAL A 241 -31.36 -10.07 6.35
N GLU A 242 -30.39 -10.94 6.17
CA GLU A 242 -30.58 -12.38 6.23
C GLU A 242 -29.57 -13.04 7.15
N LYS A 243 -30.00 -14.06 7.89
CA LYS A 243 -29.13 -14.90 8.69
C LYS A 243 -28.59 -16.05 7.84
N GLU A 244 -27.28 -16.31 7.93
CA GLU A 244 -26.60 -17.48 7.38
C GLU A 244 -26.37 -18.57 8.44
#